data_ba619d094bd582319eebcd81bc8a317c
#
_entry.id   ba619d094bd582319eebcd81bc8a317c
#
_cell.length_a   1.000
_cell.length_b   1.000
_cell.length_c   1.000
_cell.angle_alpha   90.00
_cell.angle_beta   90.00
_cell.angle_gamma   90.00
#
_symmetry.space_group_name_H-M   'P 1'
#
loop_
_entity.id
_entity.type
_entity.pdbx_description
1 polymer ?
#
loop_
_entity_poly.entity_id
_entity_poly.type
_entity_poly.pdbx_seq_one_letter_code
_entity_poly.pdbx_strand_id
1 'polypeptide(L)'
;MKQLTKEDNNYIYYWVGKNIKKQRKLKGLTQEQLAEKMSYSTQFISNIESKNHQTFSLGTLWRLALVLDIDISELFREDTKKSDED
;
A
#
# COMPACT_ATOMS: atom_id res chain seq x y z
N MET A 1 -22.87 -1.16 -1.12
CA MET A 1 -21.49 -0.97 -1.29
C MET A 1 -20.97 -1.63 -2.51
N LYS A 2 -20.20 -0.90 -3.29
CA LYS A 2 -19.74 -1.41 -4.51
C LYS A 2 -18.43 -2.10 -4.37
N GLN A 3 -18.27 -3.25 -4.95
CA GLN A 3 -17.01 -3.93 -4.91
C GLN A 3 -16.18 -3.58 -6.10
N LEU A 4 -14.88 -3.44 -5.90
CA LEU A 4 -13.99 -3.19 -7.01
C LEU A 4 -13.80 -4.48 -7.80
N THR A 5 -13.78 -4.35 -9.12
CA THR A 5 -13.47 -5.47 -9.98
C THR A 5 -12.13 -5.19 -10.63
N LYS A 6 -11.56 -6.21 -11.23
CA LYS A 6 -10.24 -6.06 -11.86
C LYS A 6 -10.22 -5.05 -12.99
N GLU A 7 -11.38 -4.76 -13.58
CA GLU A 7 -11.43 -3.77 -14.64
C GLU A 7 -11.44 -2.35 -14.11
N ASP A 8 -11.68 -2.17 -12.79
CA ASP A 8 -11.70 -0.84 -12.22
C ASP A 8 -10.27 -0.37 -12.03
N ASN A 9 -9.94 0.82 -12.50
CA ASN A 9 -8.58 1.33 -12.38
C ASN A 9 -8.12 1.44 -10.94
N ASN A 10 -9.05 1.54 -10.00
CA ASN A 10 -8.67 1.65 -8.59
C ASN A 10 -8.39 0.30 -7.95
N TYR A 11 -8.64 -0.78 -8.65
CA TYR A 11 -8.45 -2.11 -8.10
C TYR A 11 -7.00 -2.34 -7.65
N ILE A 12 -6.05 -2.00 -8.52
CA ILE A 12 -4.66 -2.24 -8.19
C ILE A 12 -4.19 -1.34 -7.06
N TYR A 13 -4.70 -0.09 -7.02
CA TYR A 13 -4.30 0.82 -5.95
C TYR A 13 -4.83 0.33 -4.60
N TYR A 14 -6.01 -0.26 -4.59
CA TYR A 14 -6.55 -0.82 -3.37
C TYR A 14 -5.66 -1.94 -2.84
N TRP A 15 -5.28 -2.88 -3.71
CA TRP A 15 -4.46 -4.00 -3.27
C TRP A 15 -3.06 -3.58 -2.90
N VAL A 16 -2.47 -2.69 -3.66
CA VAL A 16 -1.14 -2.19 -3.35
C VAL A 16 -1.17 -1.46 -2.01
N GLY A 17 -2.20 -0.65 -1.77
CA GLY A 17 -2.32 0.04 -0.49
C GLY A 17 -2.44 -0.91 0.68
N LYS A 18 -3.23 -1.98 0.53
CA LYS A 18 -3.34 -2.97 1.58
C LYS A 18 -2.01 -3.66 1.84
N ASN A 19 -1.28 -3.97 0.78
CA ASN A 19 -0.01 -4.65 0.93
C ASN A 19 1.06 -3.73 1.54
N ILE A 20 1.00 -2.44 1.22
CA ILE A 20 1.91 -1.48 1.84
C ILE A 20 1.67 -1.47 3.34
N LYS A 21 0.42 -1.40 3.75
CA LYS A 21 0.09 -1.39 5.16
C LYS A 21 0.56 -2.67 5.84
N LYS A 22 0.34 -3.81 5.19
CA LYS A 22 0.74 -5.09 5.74
C LYS A 22 2.26 -5.15 5.92
N GLN A 23 3.01 -4.79 4.88
CA GLN A 23 4.46 -4.85 4.94
C GLN A 23 5.03 -3.84 5.93
N ARG A 24 4.41 -2.66 6.00
CA ARG A 24 4.83 -1.65 6.95
C ARG A 24 4.71 -2.19 8.38
N LYS A 25 3.58 -2.82 8.69
CA LYS A 25 3.39 -3.36 10.03
C LYS A 25 4.32 -4.52 10.31
N LEU A 26 4.59 -5.35 9.32
CA LEU A 26 5.53 -6.44 9.49
C LEU A 26 6.94 -5.92 9.79
N LYS A 27 7.27 -4.74 9.29
CA LYS A 27 8.57 -4.16 9.55
C LYS A 27 8.58 -3.32 10.82
N GLY A 28 7.45 -3.26 11.53
CA GLY A 28 7.37 -2.52 12.79
C GLY A 28 7.35 -1.02 12.63
N LEU A 29 6.89 -0.51 11.49
CA LEU A 29 6.90 0.93 11.24
C LEU A 29 5.51 1.52 11.41
N THR A 30 5.47 2.74 11.94
CA THR A 30 4.23 3.51 11.95
C THR A 30 4.11 4.21 10.60
N GLN A 31 2.94 4.74 10.30
CA GLN A 31 2.74 5.53 9.08
C GLN A 31 3.68 6.72 9.06
N GLU A 32 3.87 7.35 10.22
CA GLU A 32 4.75 8.49 10.30
C GLU A 32 6.19 8.11 9.99
N GLN A 33 6.63 6.98 10.51
CA GLN A 33 7.99 6.52 10.26
C GLN A 33 8.21 6.16 8.78
N LEU A 34 7.23 5.53 8.17
CA LEU A 34 7.35 5.22 6.75
C LEU A 34 7.38 6.50 5.93
N ALA A 35 6.52 7.46 6.27
CA ALA A 35 6.49 8.73 5.58
C ALA A 35 7.83 9.44 5.66
N GLU A 36 8.43 9.40 6.84
CA GLU A 36 9.72 10.04 7.02
C GLU A 36 10.79 9.38 6.16
N LYS A 37 10.79 8.04 6.11
CA LYS A 37 11.78 7.33 5.30
C LYS A 37 11.58 7.61 3.81
N MET A 38 10.37 7.92 3.41
CA MET A 38 10.06 8.21 2.02
C MET A 38 10.21 9.68 1.69
N SER A 39 10.34 10.54 2.68
CA SER A 39 10.31 11.99 2.53
C SER A 39 8.96 12.44 1.99
N TYR A 40 7.91 11.79 2.45
CA TYR A 40 6.54 12.14 2.09
C TYR A 40 5.79 12.51 3.35
N SER A 41 4.60 13.08 3.20
CA SER A 41 3.78 13.42 4.35
C SER A 41 3.12 12.17 4.91
N THR A 42 2.81 12.19 6.19
CA THR A 42 2.08 11.11 6.82
C THR A 42 0.70 10.98 6.19
N GLN A 43 0.11 12.13 5.81
CA GLN A 43 -1.21 12.10 5.19
C GLN A 43 -1.18 11.33 3.87
N PHE A 44 -0.10 11.47 3.10
CA PHE A 44 0.02 10.75 1.84
C PHE A 44 0.06 9.24 2.09
N ILE A 45 0.83 8.80 3.09
CA ILE A 45 0.90 7.38 3.41
C ILE A 45 -0.46 6.88 3.91
N SER A 46 -1.11 7.69 4.75
CA SER A 46 -2.43 7.32 5.24
C SER A 46 -3.42 7.17 4.10
N ASN A 47 -3.36 8.08 3.12
CA ASN A 47 -4.25 8.01 1.98
C ASN A 47 -3.99 6.78 1.12
N ILE A 48 -2.72 6.43 0.93
CA ILE A 48 -2.37 5.25 0.15
C ILE A 48 -2.96 4.00 0.80
N GLU A 49 -2.91 3.92 2.12
CA GLU A 49 -3.35 2.74 2.84
C GLU A 49 -4.85 2.71 3.08
N SER A 50 -5.53 3.81 2.81
CA SER A 50 -6.94 3.88 3.11
C SER A 50 -7.77 3.39 1.95
N LYS A 51 -9.07 3.35 2.13
CA LYS A 51 -9.95 2.94 1.05
C LYS A 51 -10.22 4.06 0.08
N ASN A 52 -9.60 5.24 0.27
CA ASN A 52 -9.84 6.35 -0.60
C ASN A 52 -9.06 6.27 -1.92
N HIS A 53 -8.25 5.25 -2.08
CA HIS A 53 -7.62 5.00 -3.37
C HIS A 53 -6.72 6.14 -3.86
N GLN A 54 -5.81 6.57 -3.01
CA GLN A 54 -4.83 7.56 -3.44
C GLN A 54 -3.96 6.94 -4.52
N THR A 55 -3.88 7.58 -5.67
CA THR A 55 -2.99 7.07 -6.72
C THR A 55 -1.57 7.58 -6.49
N PHE A 56 -0.63 6.94 -7.12
CA PHE A 56 0.76 7.31 -6.99
C PHE A 56 1.53 6.77 -8.18
N SER A 57 2.71 7.30 -8.41
CA SER A 57 3.48 6.94 -9.57
C SER A 57 4.18 5.61 -9.40
N LEU A 58 4.61 5.03 -10.50
CA LEU A 58 5.39 3.82 -10.46
C LEU A 58 6.68 4.03 -9.68
N GLY A 59 7.28 5.22 -9.83
CA GLY A 59 8.51 5.52 -9.08
C GLY A 59 8.27 5.52 -7.57
N THR A 60 7.13 6.05 -7.15
CA THR A 60 6.78 6.03 -5.73
C THR A 60 6.65 4.58 -5.25
N LEU A 61 6.01 3.74 -6.07
CA LEU A 61 5.84 2.34 -5.71
C LEU A 61 7.19 1.65 -5.58
N TRP A 62 8.10 1.92 -6.50
CA TRP A 62 9.43 1.35 -6.46
C TRP A 62 10.15 1.75 -5.19
N ARG A 63 10.07 3.04 -4.83
CA ARG A 63 10.72 3.51 -3.62
C ARG A 63 10.12 2.88 -2.37
N LEU A 64 8.80 2.66 -2.36
CA LEU A 64 8.16 1.99 -1.24
C LEU A 64 8.74 0.59 -1.06
N ALA A 65 8.91 -0.14 -2.16
CA ALA A 65 9.48 -1.48 -2.07
C ALA A 65 10.91 -1.44 -1.54
N LEU A 66 11.69 -0.45 -1.97
CA LEU A 66 13.06 -0.31 -1.49
C LEU A 66 13.10 0.02 0.01
N VAL A 67 12.28 0.97 0.43
CA VAL A 67 12.27 1.38 1.82
C VAL A 67 11.75 0.26 2.72
N LEU A 68 10.79 -0.51 2.24
CA LEU A 68 10.24 -1.62 3.01
C LEU A 68 11.13 -2.86 2.90
N ASP A 69 12.15 -2.81 2.04
CA ASP A 69 13.09 -3.91 1.86
C ASP A 69 12.36 -5.19 1.44
N ILE A 70 11.53 -5.08 0.44
CA ILE A 70 10.79 -6.22 -0.08
C ILE A 70 10.88 -6.21 -1.59
N ASP A 71 10.57 -7.36 -2.19
CA ASP A 71 10.46 -7.45 -3.63
C ASP A 71 9.19 -6.70 -4.02
N ILE A 72 9.23 -5.91 -5.08
CA ILE A 72 8.06 -5.13 -5.47
C ILE A 72 6.86 -6.03 -5.76
N SER A 73 7.10 -7.26 -6.15
CA SER A 73 6.00 -8.18 -6.42
C SER A 73 5.15 -8.43 -5.18
N GLU A 74 5.73 -8.26 -3.99
CA GLU A 74 4.95 -8.44 -2.76
C GLU A 74 3.84 -7.40 -2.66
N LEU A 75 4.01 -6.25 -3.30
CA LEU A 75 3.00 -5.21 -3.23
C LEU A 75 1.84 -5.45 -4.19
N PHE A 76 2.00 -6.40 -5.12
CA PHE A 76 0.93 -6.68 -6.08
C PHE A 76 0.15 -7.94 -5.73
N ARG A 77 0.42 -8.55 -4.59
CA ARG A 77 -0.27 -9.80 -4.26
C ARG A 77 -1.73 -9.54 -3.92
N GLU A 78 -2.58 -10.35 -4.47
CA GLU A 78 -3.99 -10.28 -4.15
C GLU A 78 -4.27 -11.35 -3.13
N ASP A 79 -4.41 -10.95 -1.88
CA ASP A 79 -4.65 -11.92 -0.83
C ASP A 79 -6.14 -12.03 -0.62
N THR A 80 -6.76 -12.98 -1.25
CA THR A 80 -8.18 -13.15 -1.16
C THR A 80 -8.63 -14.00 0.00
N LYS A 81 -7.71 -14.47 0.84
CA LYS A 81 -8.11 -15.24 1.97
C LYS A 81 -8.67 -14.35 2.97
N LYS A 82 -9.69 -14.73 3.62
CA LYS A 82 -10.25 -13.92 4.53
C LYS A 82 -9.54 -13.67 5.69
N SER A 83 -8.62 -14.04 5.91
CA SER A 83 -8.01 -13.75 7.09
C SER A 83 -7.80 -12.37 7.32
N ASP A 84 -7.77 -11.70 7.16
CA ASP A 84 -7.39 -10.62 7.54
C ASP A 84 -7.81 -9.54 7.86
N GLU A 85 -7.92 -9.31 8.14
CA GLU A 85 -8.27 -8.52 8.46
C GLU A 85 -7.89 -7.58 8.80
N ASP A 86 -7.78 -7.01 8.97
CA ASP A 86 -7.50 -6.16 9.37
C ASP A 86 -7.52 -5.38 9.33
#